data_a86b443f08d28aa40c2223b630e09d75
#
_entry.id   a86b443f08d28aa40c2223b630e09d75
#
_cell.length_a   1.000
_cell.length_b   1.000
_cell.length_c   1.000
_cell.angle_alpha   90.00
_cell.angle_beta   90.00
_cell.angle_gamma   90.00
#
_symmetry.space_group_name_H-M   'P 1'
#
loop_
_entity.id
_entity.type
_entity.pdbx_description
1 polymer ?
#
loop_
_entity_poly.entity_id
_entity_poly.type
_entity_poly.pdbx_seq_one_letter_code
_entity_poly.pdbx_strand_id
1 'polypeptide(L)'
;MSAELLTSRPTLAGNDDSASTLVLTLSNPGARNALHPDMYAAGIEALDSAERDPSVRAIVLTGADRFFCAGGNLNRLLENRAKDPSVQAQSIDLLGEWIAALRASSKPVIAAVEGAAAGAGFSLALACDLIVADDDAKFVMSYARVGLTPDGGGSWFLSRALPRQLATEVLIEGKPIVATRLNALGVVNRLTKPGAALDAAIAWADELSGVSPHAIARIKTLIGAAGAQPLDAHLIAERDSFVESLHHGDALEGITAFLEKRPPVYK
;
A
#
# COMPACT_ATOMS: atom_id res chain seq x y z
N MET A 1 21.88 14.42 -1.48
CA MET A 1 21.31 13.37 -0.61
C MET A 1 20.83 12.27 -1.53
N SER A 2 21.09 11.01 -1.17
CA SER A 2 20.72 9.83 -1.96
C SER A 2 19.23 9.52 -1.84
N ALA A 3 18.69 8.78 -2.81
CA ALA A 3 17.37 8.19 -2.71
C ALA A 3 17.40 7.03 -1.71
N GLU A 4 16.50 7.02 -0.73
CA GLU A 4 16.45 6.02 0.33
C GLU A 4 15.01 5.76 0.81
N LEU A 5 14.78 4.60 1.41
CA LEU A 5 13.57 4.28 2.16
C LEU A 5 13.91 4.35 3.65
N LEU A 6 13.31 5.33 4.34
CA LEU A 6 13.48 5.49 5.78
C LEU A 6 12.46 4.63 6.52
N THR A 7 12.87 4.07 7.66
CA THR A 7 11.98 3.30 8.54
C THR A 7 11.87 3.96 9.90
N SER A 8 10.67 4.02 10.46
CA SER A 8 10.43 4.51 11.81
C SER A 8 9.27 3.79 12.47
N ARG A 9 9.22 3.86 13.80
CA ARG A 9 8.11 3.34 14.61
C ARG A 9 7.62 4.47 15.52
N PRO A 10 6.65 5.26 15.05
CA PRO A 10 6.11 6.35 15.86
C PRO A 10 5.31 5.79 17.04
N THR A 11 5.53 6.34 18.23
CA THR A 11 4.67 6.14 19.41
C THR A 11 3.56 7.16 19.37
N LEU A 12 2.30 6.73 19.42
CA LEU A 12 1.18 7.64 19.66
C LEU A 12 1.25 8.17 21.09
N ALA A 13 1.02 9.47 21.26
CA ALA A 13 1.05 10.10 22.59
C ALA A 13 0.01 9.44 23.50
N GLY A 14 0.46 8.78 24.55
CA GLY A 14 -0.38 8.11 25.57
C GLY A 14 -0.34 6.58 25.56
N ASN A 15 0.35 5.94 24.61
CA ASN A 15 0.56 4.50 24.60
C ASN A 15 2.04 4.18 24.76
N ASP A 16 2.46 3.84 25.97
CA ASP A 16 3.86 3.61 26.35
C ASP A 16 4.35 2.18 25.97
N ASP A 17 3.46 1.31 25.51
CA ASP A 17 3.76 -0.05 25.12
C ASP A 17 3.68 -0.23 23.60
N SER A 18 4.86 -0.26 23.00
CA SER A 18 5.20 -0.72 21.66
C SER A 18 4.47 -0.03 20.50
N ALA A 19 5.19 0.82 19.80
CA ALA A 19 4.83 1.29 18.48
C ALA A 19 4.60 0.08 17.54
N SER A 20 3.34 -0.33 17.40
CA SER A 20 2.92 -1.48 16.59
C SER A 20 2.90 -1.19 15.10
N THR A 21 3.11 0.07 14.72
CA THR A 21 3.09 0.54 13.33
C THR A 21 4.50 0.77 12.81
N LEU A 22 4.87 0.10 11.72
CA LEU A 22 6.07 0.40 10.94
C LEU A 22 5.75 1.45 9.87
N VAL A 23 6.43 2.58 9.88
CA VAL A 23 6.31 3.60 8.84
C VAL A 23 7.49 3.48 7.88
N LEU A 24 7.19 3.33 6.60
CA LEU A 24 8.13 3.33 5.46
C LEU A 24 7.99 4.67 4.75
N THR A 25 9.06 5.48 4.75
CA THR A 25 9.03 6.81 4.14
C THR A 25 9.93 6.85 2.92
N LEU A 26 9.33 7.10 1.76
CA LEU A 26 10.05 7.37 0.52
C LEU A 26 10.77 8.71 0.65
N SER A 27 12.09 8.74 0.52
CA SER A 27 12.90 9.94 0.62
C SER A 27 13.85 10.04 -0.57
N ASN A 28 13.63 11.03 -1.43
CA ASN A 28 14.52 11.40 -2.52
C ASN A 28 14.48 12.92 -2.68
N PRO A 29 15.21 13.63 -1.82
CA PRO A 29 15.23 15.09 -1.78
C PRO A 29 15.62 15.70 -3.13
N GLY A 30 14.88 16.71 -3.56
CA GLY A 30 15.09 17.37 -4.86
C GLY A 30 14.46 16.64 -6.05
N ALA A 31 13.99 15.40 -5.90
CA ALA A 31 13.30 14.62 -6.94
C ALA A 31 11.84 14.27 -6.59
N ARG A 32 11.25 14.92 -5.60
CA ARG A 32 9.86 14.67 -5.13
C ARG A 32 9.62 13.18 -4.88
N ASN A 33 10.54 12.54 -4.15
CA ASN A 33 10.50 11.14 -3.80
C ASN A 33 10.35 10.21 -5.03
N ALA A 34 10.97 10.59 -6.17
CA ALA A 34 11.04 9.74 -7.34
C ALA A 34 11.79 8.44 -6.99
N LEU A 35 11.25 7.33 -7.48
CA LEU A 35 11.67 5.99 -7.13
C LEU A 35 13.08 5.65 -7.65
N HIS A 36 13.80 4.86 -6.86
CA HIS A 36 15.12 4.32 -7.16
C HIS A 36 15.19 2.83 -6.80
N PRO A 37 15.98 2.00 -7.51
CA PRO A 37 16.13 0.58 -7.20
C PRO A 37 16.52 0.29 -5.75
N ASP A 38 17.32 1.14 -5.12
CA ASP A 38 17.71 0.98 -3.71
C ASP A 38 16.49 1.05 -2.77
N MET A 39 15.49 1.86 -3.10
CA MET A 39 14.23 1.90 -2.36
C MET A 39 13.43 0.60 -2.53
N TYR A 40 13.50 -0.05 -3.70
CA TYR A 40 12.79 -1.31 -3.93
C TYR A 40 13.36 -2.43 -3.06
N ALA A 41 14.69 -2.58 -3.07
CA ALA A 41 15.40 -3.57 -2.26
C ALA A 41 15.17 -3.33 -0.76
N ALA A 42 15.29 -2.07 -0.30
CA ALA A 42 15.04 -1.70 1.09
C ALA A 42 13.57 -1.95 1.49
N GLY A 43 12.61 -1.72 0.57
CA GLY A 43 11.20 -1.97 0.79
C GLY A 43 10.89 -3.46 0.96
N ILE A 44 11.47 -4.32 0.14
CA ILE A 44 11.33 -5.78 0.25
C ILE A 44 11.92 -6.25 1.59
N GLU A 45 13.14 -5.80 1.95
CA GLU A 45 13.79 -6.15 3.21
C GLU A 45 12.99 -5.69 4.43
N ALA A 46 12.44 -4.47 4.40
CA ALA A 46 11.63 -3.93 5.48
C ALA A 46 10.33 -4.73 5.68
N LEU A 47 9.65 -5.13 4.59
CA LEU A 47 8.45 -5.96 4.64
C LEU A 47 8.76 -7.36 5.18
N ASP A 48 9.85 -7.98 4.72
CA ASP A 48 10.28 -9.30 5.16
C ASP A 48 10.68 -9.29 6.66
N SER A 49 11.33 -8.22 7.11
CA SER A 49 11.63 -8.01 8.54
C SER A 49 10.37 -7.79 9.36
N ALA A 50 9.44 -6.98 8.86
CA ALA A 50 8.16 -6.75 9.51
C ALA A 50 7.33 -8.04 9.65
N GLU A 51 7.37 -8.91 8.64
CA GLU A 51 6.65 -10.18 8.65
C GLU A 51 7.11 -11.09 9.80
N ARG A 52 8.41 -11.10 10.10
CA ARG A 52 9.00 -11.89 11.20
C ARG A 52 8.88 -11.24 12.58
N ASP A 53 8.49 -9.97 12.66
CA ASP A 53 8.38 -9.23 13.92
C ASP A 53 6.92 -9.18 14.40
N PRO A 54 6.52 -9.95 15.43
CA PRO A 54 5.16 -9.96 15.93
C PRO A 54 4.75 -8.63 16.60
N SER A 55 5.71 -7.78 16.97
CA SER A 55 5.41 -6.44 17.50
C SER A 55 4.91 -5.48 16.42
N VAL A 56 5.23 -5.70 15.15
CA VAL A 56 4.66 -4.93 14.03
C VAL A 56 3.28 -5.47 13.70
N ARG A 57 2.25 -4.64 13.84
CA ARG A 57 0.85 -5.01 13.60
C ARG A 57 0.28 -4.38 12.31
N ALA A 58 0.87 -3.30 11.86
CA ALA A 58 0.48 -2.60 10.63
C ALA A 58 1.68 -1.89 10.00
N ILE A 59 1.58 -1.58 8.72
CA ILE A 59 2.60 -0.88 7.95
C ILE A 59 1.96 0.35 7.30
N VAL A 60 2.63 1.51 7.39
CA VAL A 60 2.23 2.74 6.69
C VAL A 60 3.32 3.08 5.68
N LEU A 61 2.93 3.29 4.42
CA LEU A 61 3.82 3.79 3.36
C LEU A 61 3.50 5.25 3.07
N THR A 62 4.50 6.13 3.14
CA THR A 62 4.35 7.56 2.90
C THR A 62 5.54 8.14 2.15
N GLY A 63 5.53 9.43 1.84
CA GLY A 63 6.65 10.17 1.27
C GLY A 63 7.11 11.30 2.18
N ALA A 64 8.40 11.62 2.12
CA ALA A 64 8.97 12.74 2.85
C ALA A 64 8.45 14.09 2.32
N ASP A 65 8.56 15.13 3.13
CA ASP A 65 8.28 16.52 2.76
C ASP A 65 6.85 16.77 2.20
N ARG A 66 5.86 16.04 2.74
CA ARG A 66 4.45 16.16 2.33
C ARG A 66 4.23 15.94 0.85
N PHE A 67 4.97 15.01 0.28
CA PHE A 67 4.80 14.59 -1.11
C PHE A 67 5.01 13.08 -1.20
N PHE A 68 3.98 12.36 -1.61
CA PHE A 68 4.04 10.90 -1.60
C PHE A 68 5.14 10.38 -2.55
N CYS A 69 4.98 10.52 -3.87
CA CYS A 69 5.94 9.99 -4.83
C CYS A 69 5.69 10.51 -6.25
N ALA A 70 6.71 11.02 -6.92
CA ALA A 70 6.63 11.48 -8.32
C ALA A 70 6.72 10.32 -9.35
N GLY A 71 6.88 9.07 -8.91
CA GLY A 71 7.06 7.92 -9.81
C GLY A 71 8.51 7.71 -10.24
N GLY A 72 8.72 7.20 -11.44
CA GLY A 72 10.06 6.95 -11.98
C GLY A 72 10.84 8.25 -12.23
N ASN A 73 12.15 8.21 -12.00
CA ASN A 73 13.03 9.34 -12.33
C ASN A 73 13.27 9.42 -13.85
N LEU A 74 12.71 10.45 -14.51
CA LEU A 74 12.80 10.62 -15.97
C LEU A 74 14.24 10.78 -16.47
N ASN A 75 15.13 11.41 -15.70
CA ASN A 75 16.55 11.51 -16.10
C ASN A 75 17.19 10.13 -16.16
N ARG A 76 16.96 9.29 -15.13
CA ARG A 76 17.43 7.90 -15.13
C ARG A 76 16.82 7.07 -16.26
N LEU A 77 15.55 7.27 -16.57
CA LEU A 77 14.91 6.59 -17.71
C LEU A 77 15.57 7.02 -19.04
N LEU A 78 15.89 8.29 -19.21
CA LEU A 78 16.59 8.79 -20.39
C LEU A 78 18.01 8.19 -20.49
N GLU A 79 18.74 8.09 -19.38
CA GLU A 79 20.04 7.43 -19.32
C GLU A 79 19.94 5.93 -19.67
N ASN A 80 18.94 5.23 -19.09
CA ASN A 80 18.74 3.80 -19.33
C ASN A 80 18.31 3.51 -20.76
N ARG A 81 17.60 4.44 -21.44
CA ARG A 81 17.25 4.34 -22.86
C ARG A 81 18.48 4.16 -23.76
N ALA A 82 19.65 4.66 -23.35
CA ALA A 82 20.90 4.53 -24.08
C ALA A 82 21.67 3.22 -23.77
N LYS A 83 21.18 2.42 -22.82
CA LYS A 83 21.77 1.15 -22.38
C LYS A 83 21.04 -0.04 -23.00
N ASP A 84 21.52 -1.26 -22.70
CA ASP A 84 20.81 -2.48 -23.03
C ASP A 84 19.41 -2.49 -22.37
N PRO A 85 18.35 -2.88 -23.10
CA PRO A 85 16.98 -2.91 -22.57
C PRO A 85 16.82 -3.72 -21.27
N SER A 86 17.66 -4.74 -21.04
CA SER A 86 17.64 -5.57 -19.83
C SER A 86 17.89 -4.76 -18.55
N VAL A 87 18.63 -3.66 -18.63
CA VAL A 87 18.90 -2.79 -17.48
C VAL A 87 17.59 -2.17 -16.93
N GLN A 88 16.72 -1.72 -17.82
CA GLN A 88 15.43 -1.19 -17.41
C GLN A 88 14.46 -2.30 -17.01
N ALA A 89 14.47 -3.44 -17.72
CA ALA A 89 13.67 -4.60 -17.37
C ALA A 89 13.94 -5.06 -15.94
N GLN A 90 15.20 -5.26 -15.56
CA GLN A 90 15.59 -5.63 -14.19
C GLN A 90 15.12 -4.64 -13.14
N SER A 91 15.16 -3.33 -13.45
CA SER A 91 14.65 -2.30 -12.53
C SER A 91 13.14 -2.39 -12.34
N ILE A 92 12.39 -2.73 -13.40
CA ILE A 92 10.93 -2.91 -13.35
C ILE A 92 10.59 -4.22 -12.63
N ASP A 93 11.36 -5.28 -12.85
CA ASP A 93 11.20 -6.57 -12.16
C ASP A 93 11.34 -6.39 -10.65
N LEU A 94 12.36 -5.68 -10.19
CA LEU A 94 12.57 -5.38 -8.76
C LEU A 94 11.43 -4.51 -8.17
N LEU A 95 10.89 -3.55 -8.93
CA LEU A 95 9.67 -2.85 -8.54
C LEU A 95 8.49 -3.80 -8.42
N GLY A 96 8.35 -4.73 -9.38
CA GLY A 96 7.32 -5.77 -9.37
C GLY A 96 7.41 -6.67 -8.14
N GLU A 97 8.62 -7.07 -7.75
CA GLU A 97 8.86 -7.84 -6.52
C GLU A 97 8.43 -7.07 -5.27
N TRP A 98 8.73 -5.76 -5.18
CA TRP A 98 8.27 -4.94 -4.06
C TRP A 98 6.73 -4.82 -4.02
N ILE A 99 6.08 -4.59 -5.17
CA ILE A 99 4.62 -4.59 -5.29
C ILE A 99 4.04 -5.94 -4.82
N ALA A 100 4.64 -7.05 -5.24
CA ALA A 100 4.20 -8.37 -4.82
C ALA A 100 4.38 -8.58 -3.31
N ALA A 101 5.49 -8.11 -2.73
CA ALA A 101 5.73 -8.18 -1.27
C ALA A 101 4.71 -7.35 -0.47
N LEU A 102 4.35 -6.13 -0.92
CA LEU A 102 3.28 -5.32 -0.31
C LEU A 102 1.95 -6.08 -0.29
N ARG A 103 1.60 -6.72 -1.40
CA ARG A 103 0.37 -7.49 -1.54
C ARG A 103 0.36 -8.78 -0.71
N ALA A 104 1.52 -9.42 -0.58
CA ALA A 104 1.68 -10.69 0.14
C ALA A 104 1.81 -10.52 1.66
N SER A 105 2.13 -9.32 2.16
CA SER A 105 2.24 -9.08 3.60
C SER A 105 1.00 -9.56 4.35
N SER A 106 1.18 -10.29 5.45
CA SER A 106 0.09 -10.71 6.33
C SER A 106 -0.52 -9.53 7.10
N LYS A 107 0.23 -8.42 7.20
CA LYS A 107 -0.15 -7.22 7.95
C LYS A 107 -0.85 -6.22 7.05
N PRO A 108 -1.81 -5.42 7.57
CA PRO A 108 -2.42 -4.36 6.79
C PRO A 108 -1.37 -3.32 6.38
N VAL A 109 -1.38 -2.94 5.11
CA VAL A 109 -0.51 -1.89 4.54
C VAL A 109 -1.37 -0.70 4.14
N ILE A 110 -1.08 0.47 4.69
CA ILE A 110 -1.84 1.71 4.47
C ILE A 110 -0.95 2.70 3.72
N ALA A 111 -1.39 3.18 2.57
CA ALA A 111 -0.75 4.33 1.92
C ALA A 111 -1.25 5.63 2.55
N ALA A 112 -0.33 6.49 3.01
CA ALA A 112 -0.62 7.85 3.46
C ALA A 112 -0.17 8.83 2.38
N VAL A 113 -1.11 9.36 1.61
CA VAL A 113 -0.82 10.15 0.39
C VAL A 113 -1.04 11.63 0.64
N GLU A 114 0.07 12.36 0.74
CA GLU A 114 0.10 13.81 0.75
C GLU A 114 0.62 14.35 -0.59
N GLY A 115 0.14 15.50 -1.04
CA GLY A 115 0.59 16.17 -2.25
C GLY A 115 0.24 15.39 -3.52
N ALA A 116 1.12 14.48 -3.99
CA ALA A 116 0.82 13.69 -5.18
C ALA A 116 1.43 12.28 -5.18
N ALA A 117 0.69 11.34 -5.77
CA ALA A 117 1.13 10.01 -6.16
C ALA A 117 1.10 9.93 -7.71
N ALA A 118 2.27 9.84 -8.36
CA ALA A 118 2.35 9.88 -9.81
C ALA A 118 3.05 8.65 -10.39
N GLY A 119 2.58 8.17 -11.55
CA GLY A 119 3.16 7.02 -12.24
C GLY A 119 3.29 5.80 -11.33
N ALA A 120 4.50 5.24 -11.22
CA ALA A 120 4.79 4.12 -10.32
C ALA A 120 4.51 4.42 -8.84
N GLY A 121 4.53 5.70 -8.40
CA GLY A 121 4.09 6.11 -7.07
C GLY A 121 2.58 5.90 -6.87
N PHE A 122 1.77 6.16 -7.88
CA PHE A 122 0.35 5.82 -7.82
C PHE A 122 0.15 4.29 -7.83
N SER A 123 0.94 3.55 -8.60
CA SER A 123 0.91 2.08 -8.57
C SER A 123 1.23 1.53 -7.17
N LEU A 124 2.24 2.11 -6.48
CA LEU A 124 2.58 1.75 -5.09
C LEU A 124 1.41 2.03 -4.12
N ALA A 125 0.77 3.20 -4.22
CA ALA A 125 -0.39 3.50 -3.38
C ALA A 125 -1.54 2.51 -3.61
N LEU A 126 -1.80 2.13 -4.88
CA LEU A 126 -2.80 1.13 -5.24
C LEU A 126 -2.45 -0.30 -4.82
N ALA A 127 -1.17 -0.61 -4.61
CA ALA A 127 -0.71 -1.91 -4.13
C ALA A 127 -0.95 -2.08 -2.62
N CYS A 128 -1.07 -0.99 -1.86
CA CYS A 128 -1.44 -1.02 -0.45
C CYS A 128 -2.90 -1.50 -0.29
N ASP A 129 -3.22 -2.02 0.88
CA ASP A 129 -4.57 -2.52 1.18
C ASP A 129 -5.57 -1.37 1.35
N LEU A 130 -5.11 -0.27 1.92
CA LEU A 130 -5.91 0.89 2.29
C LEU A 130 -5.19 2.18 1.90
N ILE A 131 -5.95 3.23 1.59
CA ILE A 131 -5.41 4.54 1.23
C ILE A 131 -6.06 5.63 2.09
N VAL A 132 -5.25 6.38 2.82
CA VAL A 132 -5.59 7.66 3.42
C VAL A 132 -4.95 8.76 2.59
N ALA A 133 -5.67 9.80 2.22
CA ALA A 133 -5.13 10.87 1.42
C ALA A 133 -5.60 12.25 1.88
N ASP A 134 -4.76 13.26 1.70
CA ASP A 134 -5.20 14.64 1.80
C ASP A 134 -6.29 14.92 0.75
N ASP A 135 -7.29 15.73 1.09
CA ASP A 135 -8.45 16.00 0.22
C ASP A 135 -8.06 16.71 -1.09
N ASP A 136 -6.93 17.41 -1.10
CA ASP A 136 -6.33 18.07 -2.27
C ASP A 136 -5.24 17.23 -2.98
N ALA A 137 -4.91 16.05 -2.46
CA ALA A 137 -3.90 15.18 -3.06
C ALA A 137 -4.29 14.76 -4.49
N LYS A 138 -3.26 14.62 -5.34
CA LYS A 138 -3.42 14.33 -6.77
C LYS A 138 -2.84 12.96 -7.11
N PHE A 139 -3.60 12.20 -7.87
CA PHE A 139 -3.19 10.90 -8.39
C PHE A 139 -3.07 11.00 -9.91
N VAL A 140 -1.93 10.58 -10.47
CA VAL A 140 -1.63 10.84 -11.90
C VAL A 140 -0.98 9.64 -12.55
N MET A 141 -1.53 9.15 -13.67
CA MET A 141 -0.92 8.12 -14.54
C MET A 141 -0.37 8.76 -15.82
N SER A 142 0.68 9.56 -15.71
CA SER A 142 1.18 10.43 -16.80
C SER A 142 2.02 9.71 -17.87
N TYR A 143 2.08 8.39 -17.89
CA TYR A 143 2.95 7.62 -18.80
C TYR A 143 2.74 7.95 -20.28
N ALA A 144 1.50 7.96 -20.75
CA ALA A 144 1.19 8.27 -22.15
C ALA A 144 1.67 9.67 -22.60
N ARG A 145 1.75 10.63 -21.66
CA ARG A 145 2.23 11.98 -21.95
C ARG A 145 3.74 12.06 -22.22
N VAL A 146 4.48 11.05 -21.81
CA VAL A 146 5.93 10.92 -22.07
C VAL A 146 6.24 9.74 -22.98
N GLY A 147 5.23 9.18 -23.66
CA GLY A 147 5.40 8.09 -24.64
C GLY A 147 5.71 6.73 -24.01
N LEU A 148 5.29 6.52 -22.74
CA LEU A 148 5.50 5.26 -22.00
C LEU A 148 4.16 4.59 -21.69
N THR A 149 4.25 3.33 -21.25
CA THR A 149 3.14 2.55 -20.72
C THR A 149 3.26 2.39 -19.20
N PRO A 150 2.16 2.14 -18.48
CA PRO A 150 2.19 1.92 -17.03
C PRO A 150 3.06 0.72 -16.63
N ASP A 151 3.71 0.85 -15.46
CA ASP A 151 4.42 -0.20 -14.74
C ASP A 151 3.89 -0.35 -13.30
N GLY A 152 4.52 -1.20 -12.49
CA GLY A 152 4.16 -1.42 -11.10
C GLY A 152 2.71 -1.86 -10.89
N GLY A 153 2.05 -2.43 -11.90
CA GLY A 153 0.67 -2.90 -11.80
C GLY A 153 -0.41 -1.83 -11.96
N GLY A 154 -0.06 -0.57 -12.29
CA GLY A 154 -1.02 0.54 -12.35
C GLY A 154 -2.24 0.28 -13.22
N SER A 155 -2.07 -0.32 -14.40
CA SER A 155 -3.19 -0.71 -15.28
C SER A 155 -4.02 -1.86 -14.70
N TRP A 156 -3.37 -2.81 -14.02
CA TRP A 156 -4.03 -3.95 -13.38
C TRP A 156 -4.91 -3.50 -12.20
N PHE A 157 -4.39 -2.64 -11.33
CA PHE A 157 -5.13 -2.13 -10.17
C PHE A 157 -6.30 -1.24 -10.60
N LEU A 158 -6.05 -0.26 -11.49
CA LEU A 158 -7.10 0.67 -11.91
C LEU A 158 -8.24 -0.01 -12.67
N SER A 159 -7.94 -1.02 -13.50
CA SER A 159 -8.99 -1.75 -14.23
C SER A 159 -9.89 -2.61 -13.33
N ARG A 160 -9.46 -2.88 -12.08
CA ARG A 160 -10.23 -3.60 -11.06
C ARG A 160 -10.95 -2.67 -10.09
N ALA A 161 -10.37 -1.51 -9.82
CA ALA A 161 -10.91 -0.54 -8.88
C ALA A 161 -11.91 0.43 -9.52
N LEU A 162 -11.84 0.66 -10.84
CA LEU A 162 -12.65 1.64 -11.55
C LEU A 162 -13.45 1.00 -12.70
N PRO A 163 -14.59 1.58 -13.10
CA PRO A 163 -15.23 1.25 -14.36
C PRO A 163 -14.22 1.35 -15.51
N ARG A 164 -14.28 0.41 -16.46
CA ARG A 164 -13.30 0.30 -17.56
C ARG A 164 -13.07 1.63 -18.28
N GLN A 165 -14.14 2.38 -18.58
CA GLN A 165 -14.04 3.66 -19.30
C GLN A 165 -13.24 4.69 -18.50
N LEU A 166 -13.47 4.78 -17.20
CA LEU A 166 -12.75 5.70 -16.33
C LEU A 166 -11.28 5.29 -16.14
N ALA A 167 -11.00 4.01 -15.96
CA ALA A 167 -9.62 3.50 -15.93
C ALA A 167 -8.88 3.86 -17.24
N THR A 168 -9.55 3.67 -18.39
CA THR A 168 -9.01 4.02 -19.71
C THR A 168 -8.75 5.52 -19.83
N GLU A 169 -9.69 6.37 -19.42
CA GLU A 169 -9.54 7.83 -19.40
C GLU A 169 -8.31 8.26 -18.58
N VAL A 170 -8.21 7.78 -17.32
CA VAL A 170 -7.09 8.09 -16.41
C VAL A 170 -5.74 7.69 -17.01
N LEU A 171 -5.66 6.49 -17.62
CA LEU A 171 -4.42 5.97 -18.18
C LEU A 171 -4.00 6.64 -19.49
N ILE A 172 -4.96 6.96 -20.38
CA ILE A 172 -4.66 7.58 -21.68
C ILE A 172 -4.46 9.09 -21.55
N GLU A 173 -5.33 9.78 -20.81
CA GLU A 173 -5.20 11.23 -20.67
C GLU A 173 -4.01 11.64 -19.79
N GLY A 174 -3.65 10.83 -18.80
CA GLY A 174 -2.58 11.13 -17.87
C GLY A 174 -2.79 12.47 -17.15
N LYS A 175 -4.04 12.87 -16.94
CA LYS A 175 -4.41 14.06 -16.16
C LYS A 175 -4.51 13.70 -14.67
N PRO A 176 -4.29 14.69 -13.77
CA PRO A 176 -4.53 14.49 -12.35
C PRO A 176 -6.00 14.19 -12.06
N ILE A 177 -6.22 13.17 -11.22
CA ILE A 177 -7.49 12.91 -10.54
C ILE A 177 -7.32 13.24 -9.05
N VAL A 178 -8.24 14.01 -8.48
CA VAL A 178 -8.14 14.44 -7.08
C VAL A 178 -8.60 13.35 -6.13
N ALA A 179 -8.03 13.33 -4.91
CA ALA A 179 -8.34 12.34 -3.88
C ALA A 179 -9.84 12.26 -3.55
N THR A 180 -10.54 13.39 -3.53
CA THR A 180 -11.99 13.43 -3.29
C THR A 180 -12.80 12.67 -4.34
N ARG A 181 -12.40 12.71 -5.62
CA ARG A 181 -13.05 11.90 -6.67
C ARG A 181 -12.76 10.41 -6.49
N LEU A 182 -11.51 10.04 -6.16
CA LEU A 182 -11.15 8.65 -5.90
C LEU A 182 -11.81 8.09 -4.63
N ASN A 183 -12.03 8.92 -3.62
CA ASN A 183 -12.80 8.54 -2.44
C ASN A 183 -14.27 8.28 -2.79
N ALA A 184 -14.91 9.14 -3.57
CA ALA A 184 -16.29 8.92 -4.05
C ALA A 184 -16.43 7.64 -4.91
N LEU A 185 -15.33 7.14 -5.48
CA LEU A 185 -15.26 5.91 -6.27
C LEU A 185 -14.80 4.67 -5.46
N GLY A 186 -14.53 4.85 -4.16
CA GLY A 186 -14.12 3.76 -3.27
C GLY A 186 -12.65 3.34 -3.40
N VAL A 187 -11.81 4.11 -4.09
CA VAL A 187 -10.36 3.85 -4.22
C VAL A 187 -9.58 4.42 -3.03
N VAL A 188 -9.90 5.63 -2.60
CA VAL A 188 -9.37 6.24 -1.38
C VAL A 188 -10.36 5.99 -0.25
N ASN A 189 -9.89 5.41 0.85
CA ASN A 189 -10.75 5.02 1.97
C ASN A 189 -11.11 6.19 2.88
N ARG A 190 -10.11 7.01 3.26
CA ARG A 190 -10.29 8.14 4.18
C ARG A 190 -9.66 9.41 3.58
N LEU A 191 -10.34 10.54 3.74
CA LEU A 191 -9.83 11.87 3.38
C LEU A 191 -9.45 12.64 4.64
N THR A 192 -8.40 13.44 4.52
CA THR A 192 -7.92 14.32 5.58
C THR A 192 -7.73 15.74 5.07
N LYS A 193 -7.51 16.69 5.97
CA LYS A 193 -7.01 18.01 5.60
C LYS A 193 -5.56 17.94 5.15
N PRO A 194 -5.10 18.87 4.30
CA PRO A 194 -3.72 18.88 3.81
C PRO A 194 -2.68 18.78 4.93
N GLY A 195 -1.77 17.82 4.80
CA GLY A 195 -0.69 17.53 5.74
C GLY A 195 -1.08 16.68 6.94
N ALA A 196 -2.25 16.03 6.93
CA ALA A 196 -2.72 15.18 8.03
C ALA A 196 -2.87 13.68 7.64
N ALA A 197 -2.53 13.30 6.40
CA ALA A 197 -2.74 11.93 5.95
C ALA A 197 -1.86 10.93 6.70
N LEU A 198 -0.61 11.27 7.02
CA LEU A 198 0.29 10.39 7.76
C LEU A 198 -0.24 10.12 9.18
N ASP A 199 -0.59 11.16 9.93
CA ASP A 199 -1.10 11.01 11.30
C ASP A 199 -2.40 10.20 11.32
N ALA A 200 -3.29 10.44 10.36
CA ALA A 200 -4.54 9.69 10.24
C ALA A 200 -4.32 8.22 9.85
N ALA A 201 -3.31 7.94 9.02
CA ALA A 201 -2.95 6.57 8.66
C ALA A 201 -2.35 5.82 9.86
N ILE A 202 -1.50 6.46 10.67
CA ILE A 202 -0.94 5.89 11.90
C ILE A 202 -2.06 5.62 12.91
N ALA A 203 -2.99 6.57 13.10
CA ALA A 203 -4.14 6.37 13.99
C ALA A 203 -5.01 5.20 13.53
N TRP A 204 -5.21 5.05 12.22
CA TRP A 204 -5.96 3.90 11.68
C TRP A 204 -5.21 2.58 11.82
N ALA A 205 -3.90 2.58 11.64
CA ALA A 205 -3.05 1.41 11.90
C ALA A 205 -3.16 0.95 13.37
N ASP A 206 -3.22 1.90 14.31
CA ASP A 206 -3.43 1.63 15.73
C ASP A 206 -4.83 1.03 16.00
N GLU A 207 -5.88 1.59 15.40
CA GLU A 207 -7.23 0.99 15.45
C GLU A 207 -7.21 -0.48 14.97
N LEU A 208 -6.49 -0.77 13.87
CA LEU A 208 -6.39 -2.11 13.31
C LEU A 208 -5.55 -3.06 14.16
N SER A 209 -4.64 -2.56 15.00
CA SER A 209 -3.87 -3.39 15.93
C SER A 209 -4.74 -4.09 16.97
N GLY A 210 -5.94 -3.56 17.25
CA GLY A 210 -6.97 -4.18 18.09
C GLY A 210 -7.80 -5.27 17.38
N VAL A 211 -7.51 -5.57 16.10
CA VAL A 211 -8.20 -6.64 15.35
C VAL A 211 -7.29 -7.87 15.27
N SER A 212 -7.89 -9.08 15.20
CA SER A 212 -7.13 -10.33 15.07
C SER A 212 -6.16 -10.31 13.89
N PRO A 213 -4.83 -10.44 14.12
CA PRO A 213 -3.84 -10.46 13.05
C PRO A 213 -4.03 -11.69 12.15
N HIS A 214 -4.41 -12.84 12.71
CA HIS A 214 -4.71 -14.03 11.93
C HIS A 214 -5.89 -13.79 10.97
N ALA A 215 -6.98 -13.20 11.46
CA ALA A 215 -8.15 -12.92 10.62
C ALA A 215 -7.82 -11.91 9.50
N ILE A 216 -7.06 -10.85 9.80
CA ILE A 216 -6.59 -9.87 8.80
C ILE A 216 -5.80 -10.58 7.69
N ALA A 217 -4.83 -11.41 8.05
CA ALA A 217 -4.00 -12.13 7.08
C ALA A 217 -4.85 -13.02 6.16
N ARG A 218 -5.82 -13.76 6.73
CA ARG A 218 -6.74 -14.61 5.96
C ARG A 218 -7.66 -13.82 5.05
N ILE A 219 -8.23 -12.71 5.53
CA ILE A 219 -9.06 -11.80 4.71
C ILE A 219 -8.25 -11.24 3.54
N LYS A 220 -7.02 -10.79 3.75
CA LYS A 220 -6.14 -10.31 2.68
C LYS A 220 -5.90 -11.40 1.62
N THR A 221 -5.62 -12.62 2.05
CA THR A 221 -5.43 -13.77 1.14
C THR A 221 -6.69 -14.03 0.30
N LEU A 222 -7.87 -14.04 0.92
CA LEU A 222 -9.14 -14.26 0.23
C LEU A 222 -9.44 -13.16 -0.79
N ILE A 223 -9.28 -11.87 -0.39
CA ILE A 223 -9.47 -10.74 -1.31
C ILE A 223 -8.48 -10.81 -2.48
N GLY A 224 -7.22 -11.16 -2.22
CA GLY A 224 -6.19 -11.31 -3.26
C GLY A 224 -6.54 -12.39 -4.28
N ALA A 225 -7.16 -13.48 -3.85
CA ALA A 225 -7.56 -14.62 -4.69
C ALA A 225 -8.87 -14.38 -5.45
N ALA A 226 -9.79 -13.56 -4.93
CA ALA A 226 -11.16 -13.41 -5.43
C ALA A 226 -11.27 -13.04 -6.93
N GLY A 227 -10.33 -12.24 -7.43
CA GLY A 227 -10.30 -11.84 -8.85
C GLY A 227 -9.64 -12.84 -9.81
N ALA A 228 -9.09 -13.95 -9.30
CA ALA A 228 -8.31 -14.90 -10.09
C ALA A 228 -8.96 -16.28 -10.23
N GLN A 229 -10.04 -16.56 -9.50
CA GLN A 229 -10.69 -17.87 -9.47
C GLN A 229 -12.23 -17.75 -9.58
N PRO A 230 -12.92 -18.79 -10.06
CA PRO A 230 -14.37 -18.81 -10.12
C PRO A 230 -14.98 -18.93 -8.72
N LEU A 231 -16.27 -18.54 -8.58
CA LEU A 231 -16.97 -18.45 -7.29
C LEU A 231 -16.96 -19.77 -6.50
N ASP A 232 -17.18 -20.91 -7.17
CA ASP A 232 -17.21 -22.23 -6.53
C ASP A 232 -15.87 -22.58 -5.87
N ALA A 233 -14.76 -22.32 -6.56
CA ALA A 233 -13.42 -22.48 -5.98
C ALA A 233 -13.17 -21.49 -4.83
N HIS A 234 -13.67 -20.27 -4.94
CA HIS A 234 -13.53 -19.24 -3.91
C HIS A 234 -14.32 -19.62 -2.63
N LEU A 235 -15.55 -20.14 -2.77
CA LEU A 235 -16.34 -20.61 -1.64
C LEU A 235 -15.66 -21.76 -0.86
N ILE A 236 -14.91 -22.62 -1.56
CA ILE A 236 -14.08 -23.66 -0.93
C ILE A 236 -12.94 -23.01 -0.12
N ALA A 237 -12.24 -22.02 -0.70
CA ALA A 237 -11.17 -21.30 -0.01
C ALA A 237 -11.68 -20.52 1.22
N GLU A 238 -12.85 -19.89 1.13
CA GLU A 238 -13.51 -19.24 2.28
C GLU A 238 -13.86 -20.22 3.37
N ARG A 239 -14.45 -21.38 3.03
CA ARG A 239 -14.77 -22.43 3.99
C ARG A 239 -13.51 -22.89 4.74
N ASP A 240 -12.44 -23.20 3.99
CA ASP A 240 -11.21 -23.73 4.57
C ASP A 240 -10.54 -22.68 5.47
N SER A 241 -10.51 -21.42 5.03
CA SER A 241 -10.00 -20.28 5.80
C SER A 241 -10.84 -20.05 7.08
N PHE A 242 -12.18 -20.13 6.98
CA PHE A 242 -13.08 -19.94 8.12
C PHE A 242 -12.87 -21.04 9.17
N VAL A 243 -12.82 -22.32 8.74
CA VAL A 243 -12.61 -23.45 9.65
C VAL A 243 -11.26 -23.35 10.35
N GLU A 244 -10.19 -23.02 9.62
CA GLU A 244 -8.87 -22.79 10.21
C GLU A 244 -8.91 -21.65 11.23
N SER A 245 -9.54 -20.52 10.88
CA SER A 245 -9.67 -19.36 11.78
C SER A 245 -10.50 -19.70 13.02
N LEU A 246 -11.56 -20.47 12.89
CA LEU A 246 -12.40 -20.90 14.04
C LEU A 246 -11.60 -21.69 15.08
N HIS A 247 -10.61 -22.46 14.66
CA HIS A 247 -9.75 -23.26 15.55
C HIS A 247 -8.48 -22.52 15.98
N HIS A 248 -8.26 -21.26 15.52
CA HIS A 248 -7.16 -20.42 15.99
C HIS A 248 -7.47 -19.78 17.35
N GLY A 249 -6.42 -19.49 18.14
CA GLY A 249 -6.56 -18.86 19.46
C GLY A 249 -7.27 -17.51 19.43
N ASP A 250 -7.10 -16.73 18.37
CA ASP A 250 -7.78 -15.44 18.18
C ASP A 250 -9.30 -15.59 18.13
N ALA A 251 -9.82 -16.67 17.51
CA ALA A 251 -11.27 -16.89 17.48
C ALA A 251 -11.82 -17.19 18.87
N LEU A 252 -11.10 -17.97 19.66
CA LEU A 252 -11.49 -18.24 21.05
C LEU A 252 -11.55 -16.93 21.85
N GLU A 253 -10.50 -16.10 21.78
CA GLU A 253 -10.47 -14.81 22.46
C GLU A 253 -11.58 -13.88 21.95
N GLY A 254 -11.69 -13.71 20.64
CA GLY A 254 -12.66 -12.79 20.04
C GLY A 254 -14.11 -13.16 20.36
N ILE A 255 -14.48 -14.46 20.26
CA ILE A 255 -15.82 -14.96 20.58
C ILE A 255 -16.10 -14.81 22.08
N THR A 256 -15.13 -15.18 22.94
CA THR A 256 -15.29 -15.07 24.39
C THR A 256 -15.47 -13.61 24.81
N ALA A 257 -14.59 -12.71 24.33
CA ALA A 257 -14.66 -11.28 24.62
C ALA A 257 -16.00 -10.67 24.19
N PHE A 258 -16.50 -11.05 22.99
CA PHE A 258 -17.81 -10.60 22.51
C PHE A 258 -18.96 -11.03 23.40
N LEU A 259 -18.98 -12.31 23.82
CA LEU A 259 -20.01 -12.84 24.72
C LEU A 259 -19.95 -12.21 26.13
N GLU A 260 -18.75 -11.91 26.60
CA GLU A 260 -18.49 -11.24 27.89
C GLU A 260 -18.63 -9.71 27.83
N LYS A 261 -18.87 -9.14 26.65
CA LYS A 261 -18.99 -7.68 26.40
C LYS A 261 -17.76 -6.90 26.86
N ARG A 262 -16.57 -7.44 26.62
CA ARG A 262 -15.28 -6.79 26.85
C ARG A 262 -14.50 -6.62 25.54
N PRO A 263 -13.54 -5.69 25.45
CA PRO A 263 -12.60 -5.65 24.35
C PRO A 263 -11.77 -6.95 24.26
N PRO A 264 -11.51 -7.47 23.06
CA PRO A 264 -10.60 -8.60 22.86
C PRO A 264 -9.13 -8.14 23.02
N VAL A 265 -8.26 -9.09 23.39
CA VAL A 265 -6.81 -8.88 23.48
C VAL A 265 -6.13 -9.94 22.63
N TYR A 266 -5.69 -9.56 21.43
CA TYR A 266 -4.97 -10.44 20.52
C TYR A 266 -3.45 -10.34 20.75
N LYS A 267 -2.78 -11.48 20.73
CA LYS A 267 -1.32 -11.59 20.96
C LYS A 267 -0.54 -11.62 19.65
#